data_4bbb24dc0ce7115190c083c840207878
#
_entry.id   4bbb24dc0ce7115190c083c840207878
#
_cell.length_a   1.000
_cell.length_b   1.000
_cell.length_c   1.000
_cell.angle_alpha   90.00
_cell.angle_beta   90.00
_cell.angle_gamma   90.00
#
_symmetry.space_group_name_H-M   'P 1'
#
loop_
_entity.id
_entity.type
_entity.pdbx_description
1 polymer ?
#
loop_
_entity_poly.entity_id
_entity_poly.type
_entity_poly.pdbx_seq_one_letter_code
_entity_poly.pdbx_strand_id
1 'polypeptide(L)'
;MRFGIADAVMRPLPSPPSMPTRFFNTYSRQLEEFRPLDPAGKCVKLYTCGPTVYNFAHIGNFRAYVFEDLLQRHLEARGFEVERVMNLTDVDDKTIRGCRQLGVRLADFTQKFKDAFFDDLGTLRVKRATHFPAATEPRFIARMIEMIAVLLEKEIAYQAEDQSLYFRLSKFPEYGKLAHLNLDELRPSGRVQSDEYEKENIGDFALWKAWDEADGDVKWDSPWGPGRPGWHIECSAMATALLGPEIDIHCGGVDNIFPHHEAEIAQSESVTGKKFVRYWMHCAHLMVEGQKMAKSAGNFYTLRDLIEKGWTGREIRYALITVNYRLPLNFTFDGLRAAQSALGS
;
A
#
# COMPACT_ATOMS: atom_id res chain seq x y z
N MET A 1 56.92 -38.92 26.89
CA MET A 1 55.48 -38.78 27.27
C MET A 1 54.87 -37.60 26.55
N ARG A 2 54.03 -37.83 25.53
CA ARG A 2 53.28 -36.77 24.81
C ARG A 2 51.87 -36.76 25.40
N PHE A 3 51.50 -35.69 26.05
CA PHE A 3 50.12 -35.48 26.50
C PHE A 3 49.29 -35.03 25.31
N GLY A 4 48.33 -35.87 24.90
CA GLY A 4 47.31 -35.51 23.91
C GLY A 4 46.29 -34.57 24.55
N ILE A 5 46.18 -33.39 23.98
CA ILE A 5 45.07 -32.46 24.27
C ILE A 5 43.86 -33.00 23.52
N ALA A 6 42.87 -33.51 24.26
CA ALA A 6 41.61 -33.93 23.69
C ALA A 6 40.84 -32.66 23.23
N ASP A 7 40.55 -32.58 21.93
CA ASP A 7 39.67 -31.58 21.34
C ASP A 7 38.28 -31.71 21.96
N ALA A 8 37.97 -30.86 22.90
CA ALA A 8 36.61 -30.69 23.41
C ALA A 8 35.76 -30.05 22.32
N VAL A 9 35.02 -30.87 21.58
CA VAL A 9 33.98 -30.42 20.66
C VAL A 9 32.95 -29.64 21.49
N MET A 10 33.02 -28.31 21.44
CA MET A 10 32.00 -27.44 22.03
C MET A 10 30.68 -27.75 21.33
N ARG A 11 29.75 -28.39 22.02
CA ARG A 11 28.36 -28.50 21.57
C ARG A 11 27.82 -27.09 21.44
N PRO A 12 27.23 -26.73 20.30
CA PRO A 12 26.55 -25.44 20.18
C PRO A 12 25.47 -25.33 21.27
N LEU A 13 25.49 -24.24 22.00
CA LEU A 13 24.46 -23.94 22.99
C LEU A 13 23.08 -24.00 22.27
N PRO A 14 22.07 -24.61 22.92
CA PRO A 14 20.72 -24.58 22.34
C PRO A 14 20.33 -23.14 22.08
N SER A 15 19.89 -22.86 20.84
CA SER A 15 19.37 -21.53 20.49
C SER A 15 18.31 -21.15 21.52
N PRO A 16 18.34 -19.94 22.08
CA PRO A 16 17.30 -19.50 23.01
C PRO A 16 15.94 -19.70 22.35
N PRO A 17 14.89 -20.11 23.08
CA PRO A 17 13.58 -20.27 22.54
C PRO A 17 13.22 -18.98 21.79
N SER A 18 12.97 -19.06 20.49
CA SER A 18 12.69 -17.90 19.68
C SER A 18 11.39 -17.29 20.21
N MET A 19 11.47 -16.07 20.77
CA MET A 19 10.27 -15.36 21.17
C MET A 19 9.31 -15.26 19.97
N PRO A 20 8.00 -15.48 20.16
CA PRO A 20 7.05 -15.40 19.07
C PRO A 20 7.08 -13.99 18.45
N THR A 21 7.07 -13.93 17.14
CA THR A 21 6.90 -12.67 16.43
C THR A 21 5.51 -12.12 16.73
N ARG A 22 5.42 -10.84 17.07
CA ARG A 22 4.15 -10.15 17.37
C ARG A 22 4.05 -8.87 16.57
N PHE A 23 2.86 -8.60 16.02
CA PHE A 23 2.57 -7.37 15.30
C PHE A 23 1.37 -6.67 15.92
N PHE A 24 1.41 -5.34 15.92
CA PHE A 24 0.23 -4.55 16.23
C PHE A 24 -0.70 -4.56 15.02
N ASN A 25 -1.87 -5.15 15.19
CA ASN A 25 -2.88 -5.23 14.16
C ASN A 25 -3.80 -4.01 14.25
N THR A 26 -3.83 -3.18 13.21
CA THR A 26 -4.69 -1.98 13.17
C THR A 26 -6.16 -2.34 13.31
N TYR A 27 -6.59 -3.48 12.77
CA TYR A 27 -7.99 -3.91 12.80
C TYR A 27 -8.48 -4.17 14.23
N SER A 28 -7.72 -4.93 15.02
CA SER A 28 -8.08 -5.25 16.41
C SER A 28 -7.57 -4.22 17.42
N ARG A 29 -6.61 -3.36 17.03
CA ARG A 29 -5.84 -2.46 17.92
C ARG A 29 -5.08 -3.21 19.03
N GLN A 30 -4.70 -4.47 18.75
CA GLN A 30 -4.00 -5.32 19.70
C GLN A 30 -2.63 -5.75 19.17
N LEU A 31 -1.72 -6.05 20.09
CA LEU A 31 -0.46 -6.72 19.77
C LEU A 31 -0.73 -8.23 19.71
N GLU A 32 -0.74 -8.79 18.51
CA GLU A 32 -1.08 -10.19 18.24
C GLU A 32 0.15 -11.01 17.88
N GLU A 33 0.15 -12.29 18.29
CA GLU A 33 1.16 -13.25 17.84
C GLU A 33 0.96 -13.55 16.35
N PHE A 34 2.03 -13.41 15.57
CA PHE A 34 1.99 -13.68 14.15
C PHE A 34 2.00 -15.18 13.87
N ARG A 35 1.02 -15.61 13.12
CA ARG A 35 0.90 -16.97 12.58
C ARG A 35 0.51 -16.87 11.11
N PRO A 36 1.35 -17.37 10.17
CA PRO A 36 1.01 -17.31 8.76
C PRO A 36 -0.20 -18.18 8.42
N LEU A 37 -0.84 -17.86 7.31
CA LEU A 37 -1.94 -18.65 6.73
C LEU A 37 -1.44 -20.00 6.17
N ASP A 38 -0.18 -20.04 5.75
CA ASP A 38 0.44 -21.26 5.27
C ASP A 38 0.43 -22.35 6.35
N PRO A 39 -0.21 -23.52 6.10
CA PRO A 39 -0.27 -24.63 7.08
C PRO A 39 1.12 -25.15 7.47
N ALA A 40 2.12 -25.03 6.59
CA ALA A 40 3.50 -25.40 6.88
C ALA A 40 4.24 -24.35 7.74
N GLY A 41 3.63 -23.18 7.94
CA GLY A 41 4.20 -22.09 8.74
C GLY A 41 5.44 -21.45 8.15
N LYS A 42 5.64 -21.54 6.82
CA LYS A 42 6.85 -21.07 6.13
C LYS A 42 6.63 -19.84 5.27
N CYS A 43 5.55 -19.81 4.50
CA CYS A 43 5.28 -18.76 3.53
C CYS A 43 4.41 -17.66 4.14
N VAL A 44 4.72 -16.41 3.81
CA VAL A 44 3.97 -15.22 4.21
C VAL A 44 3.57 -14.43 2.98
N LYS A 45 2.26 -14.18 2.83
CA LYS A 45 1.69 -13.36 1.78
C LYS A 45 1.58 -11.93 2.27
N LEU A 46 2.35 -11.03 1.68
CA LEU A 46 2.44 -9.62 2.05
C LEU A 46 1.99 -8.73 0.89
N TYR A 47 0.94 -7.96 1.07
CA TYR A 47 0.52 -6.92 0.13
C TYR A 47 0.84 -5.54 0.68
N THR A 48 1.39 -4.67 -0.16
CA THR A 48 1.76 -3.30 0.20
C THR A 48 1.25 -2.34 -0.86
N CYS A 49 0.55 -1.27 -0.44
CA CYS A 49 0.12 -0.24 -1.38
C CYS A 49 1.33 0.53 -1.91
N GLY A 50 1.49 0.50 -3.23
CA GLY A 50 2.53 1.24 -3.93
C GLY A 50 2.08 2.65 -4.34
N PRO A 51 2.88 3.37 -5.13
CA PRO A 51 2.58 4.74 -5.53
C PRO A 51 1.55 4.82 -6.65
N THR A 52 0.79 5.93 -6.66
CA THR A 52 0.18 6.45 -7.88
C THR A 52 1.25 7.18 -8.69
N VAL A 53 1.52 6.68 -9.89
CA VAL A 53 2.69 7.10 -10.70
C VAL A 53 2.39 8.30 -11.60
N TYR A 54 1.95 9.41 -11.00
CA TYR A 54 1.71 10.68 -11.69
C TYR A 54 2.77 11.75 -11.39
N ASN A 55 3.64 11.50 -10.42
CA ASN A 55 4.72 12.38 -10.00
C ASN A 55 5.81 11.58 -9.30
N PHE A 56 6.98 12.20 -9.06
CA PHE A 56 8.01 11.62 -8.20
C PHE A 56 7.48 11.41 -6.79
N ALA A 57 7.79 10.24 -6.21
CA ALA A 57 7.42 9.92 -4.85
C ALA A 57 8.16 10.85 -3.86
N HIS A 58 7.48 11.25 -2.81
CA HIS A 58 8.05 12.09 -1.76
C HIS A 58 8.52 11.27 -0.56
N ILE A 59 9.30 11.88 0.32
CA ILE A 59 9.89 11.19 1.48
C ILE A 59 8.84 10.59 2.42
N GLY A 60 7.62 11.13 2.46
CA GLY A 60 6.51 10.55 3.22
C GLY A 60 6.08 9.17 2.67
N ASN A 61 6.05 9.00 1.34
CA ASN A 61 5.80 7.71 0.71
C ASN A 61 6.95 6.75 1.05
N PHE A 62 8.19 7.19 0.90
CA PHE A 62 9.36 6.34 1.19
C PHE A 62 9.45 5.92 2.64
N ARG A 63 8.90 6.68 3.58
CA ARG A 63 8.79 6.22 4.96
C ARG A 63 7.99 4.92 5.08
N ALA A 64 6.85 4.84 4.40
CA ALA A 64 6.05 3.62 4.36
C ALA A 64 6.80 2.47 3.66
N TYR A 65 7.39 2.73 2.49
CA TYR A 65 8.11 1.69 1.72
C TYR A 65 9.36 1.17 2.45
N VAL A 66 10.07 2.01 3.19
CA VAL A 66 11.21 1.60 4.01
C VAL A 66 10.75 0.79 5.23
N PHE A 67 9.63 1.15 5.85
CA PHE A 67 9.00 0.35 6.90
C PHE A 67 8.61 -1.05 6.39
N GLU A 68 7.97 -1.13 5.24
CA GLU A 68 7.55 -2.38 4.60
C GLU A 68 8.75 -3.26 4.22
N ASP A 69 9.85 -2.66 3.76
CA ASP A 69 11.12 -3.35 3.52
C ASP A 69 11.71 -3.91 4.81
N LEU A 70 11.66 -3.13 5.90
CA LEU A 70 12.13 -3.58 7.21
C LEU A 70 11.28 -4.76 7.73
N LEU A 71 9.95 -4.70 7.54
CA LEU A 71 9.05 -5.79 7.87
C LEU A 71 9.38 -7.06 7.09
N GLN A 72 9.56 -6.96 5.77
CA GLN A 72 9.95 -8.10 4.93
C GLN A 72 11.27 -8.71 5.42
N ARG A 73 12.31 -7.88 5.63
CA ARG A 73 13.62 -8.35 6.15
C ARG A 73 13.50 -8.99 7.53
N HIS A 74 12.65 -8.45 8.39
CA HIS A 74 12.39 -9.04 9.71
C HIS A 74 11.76 -10.44 9.57
N LEU A 75 10.74 -10.59 8.76
CA LEU A 75 10.09 -11.89 8.51
C LEU A 75 11.09 -12.89 7.93
N GLU A 76 11.88 -12.51 6.95
CA GLU A 76 12.92 -13.36 6.37
C GLU A 76 14.01 -13.75 7.39
N ALA A 77 14.44 -12.82 8.23
CA ALA A 77 15.38 -13.10 9.32
C ALA A 77 14.80 -14.05 10.39
N ARG A 78 13.46 -14.13 10.48
CA ARG A 78 12.74 -15.09 11.31
C ARG A 78 12.55 -16.45 10.63
N GLY A 79 13.02 -16.60 9.39
CA GLY A 79 12.99 -17.85 8.63
C GLY A 79 11.74 -18.03 7.75
N PHE A 80 10.95 -16.98 7.54
CA PHE A 80 9.82 -17.03 6.62
C PHE A 80 10.24 -16.73 5.19
N GLU A 81 9.59 -17.37 4.23
CA GLU A 81 9.61 -17.01 2.81
C GLU A 81 8.51 -15.98 2.57
N VAL A 82 8.86 -14.79 2.08
CA VAL A 82 7.90 -13.70 1.91
C VAL A 82 7.60 -13.49 0.45
N GLU A 83 6.35 -13.76 0.06
CA GLU A 83 5.80 -13.37 -1.24
C GLU A 83 5.17 -11.98 -1.10
N ARG A 84 5.92 -10.96 -1.54
CA ARG A 84 5.49 -9.56 -1.46
C ARG A 84 4.98 -9.06 -2.80
N VAL A 85 3.81 -8.44 -2.77
CA VAL A 85 3.24 -7.68 -3.87
C VAL A 85 3.24 -6.19 -3.51
N MET A 86 3.67 -5.33 -4.43
CA MET A 86 3.53 -3.88 -4.34
C MET A 86 2.95 -3.37 -5.65
N ASN A 87 1.72 -2.85 -5.64
CA ASN A 87 1.07 -2.36 -6.84
C ASN A 87 1.65 -1.03 -7.33
N LEU A 88 1.39 -0.75 -8.61
CA LEU A 88 1.60 0.55 -9.22
C LEU A 88 0.25 1.04 -9.77
N THR A 89 -0.30 2.10 -9.17
CA THR A 89 -1.50 2.75 -9.68
C THR A 89 -1.10 3.66 -10.83
N ASP A 90 -1.31 3.18 -12.05
CA ASP A 90 -0.93 3.88 -13.27
C ASP A 90 -2.14 4.38 -14.08
N VAL A 91 -3.32 4.32 -13.48
CA VAL A 91 -4.54 4.96 -13.98
C VAL A 91 -5.31 5.56 -12.80
N ASP A 92 -5.52 6.86 -12.82
CA ASP A 92 -6.40 7.61 -11.93
C ASP A 92 -6.67 9.01 -12.51
N ASP A 93 -7.47 9.83 -11.83
CA ASP A 93 -7.76 11.20 -12.26
C ASP A 93 -6.48 12.07 -12.43
N LYS A 94 -5.44 11.83 -11.62
CA LYS A 94 -4.18 12.59 -11.65
C LYS A 94 -3.29 12.18 -12.82
N THR A 95 -3.18 10.88 -13.08
CA THR A 95 -2.39 10.34 -14.21
C THR A 95 -3.01 10.74 -15.55
N ILE A 96 -4.36 10.65 -15.66
CA ILE A 96 -5.09 11.06 -16.86
C ILE A 96 -4.92 12.56 -17.11
N ARG A 97 -5.11 13.38 -16.08
CA ARG A 97 -4.90 14.83 -16.19
C ARG A 97 -3.47 15.15 -16.63
N GLY A 98 -2.49 14.48 -16.03
CA GLY A 98 -1.07 14.71 -16.34
C GLY A 98 -0.70 14.34 -17.77
N CYS A 99 -1.11 13.18 -18.28
CA CYS A 99 -0.81 12.77 -19.64
C CYS A 99 -1.52 13.67 -20.68
N ARG A 100 -2.77 14.09 -20.42
CA ARG A 100 -3.50 15.02 -21.29
C ARG A 100 -2.87 16.41 -21.34
N GLN A 101 -2.44 16.94 -20.21
CA GLN A 101 -1.76 18.25 -20.16
C GLN A 101 -0.46 18.27 -20.98
N LEU A 102 0.23 17.12 -21.04
CA LEU A 102 1.47 16.99 -21.83
C LEU A 102 1.24 16.51 -23.27
N GLY A 103 0.01 16.12 -23.63
CA GLY A 103 -0.30 15.59 -24.96
C GLY A 103 0.39 14.25 -25.27
N VAL A 104 0.61 13.42 -24.26
CA VAL A 104 1.28 12.10 -24.38
C VAL A 104 0.34 10.97 -23.99
N ARG A 105 0.65 9.72 -24.40
CA ARG A 105 -0.13 8.56 -23.98
C ARG A 105 0.03 8.31 -22.48
N LEU A 106 -0.99 7.75 -21.84
CA LEU A 106 -0.96 7.39 -20.40
C LEU A 106 0.24 6.51 -20.05
N ALA A 107 0.50 5.49 -20.87
CA ALA A 107 1.61 4.57 -20.65
C ALA A 107 2.98 5.28 -20.68
N ASP A 108 3.20 6.21 -21.63
CA ASP A 108 4.46 6.94 -21.73
C ASP A 108 4.63 7.93 -20.56
N PHE A 109 3.52 8.55 -20.13
CA PHE A 109 3.51 9.44 -18.98
C PHE A 109 3.88 8.72 -17.68
N THR A 110 3.22 7.59 -17.41
CA THR A 110 3.39 6.84 -16.16
C THR A 110 4.71 6.09 -16.12
N GLN A 111 5.24 5.63 -17.27
CA GLN A 111 6.51 4.90 -17.35
C GLN A 111 7.67 5.70 -16.77
N LYS A 112 7.75 6.99 -17.07
CA LYS A 112 8.76 7.90 -16.49
C LYS A 112 8.78 7.85 -14.96
N PHE A 113 7.62 7.84 -14.33
CA PHE A 113 7.53 7.83 -12.87
C PHE A 113 7.70 6.43 -12.27
N LYS A 114 7.34 5.37 -13.01
CA LYS A 114 7.67 3.99 -12.65
C LYS A 114 9.17 3.78 -12.60
N ASP A 115 9.89 4.21 -13.64
CA ASP A 115 11.36 4.10 -13.71
C ASP A 115 12.02 4.87 -12.57
N ALA A 116 11.59 6.13 -12.37
CA ALA A 116 12.08 6.95 -11.28
C ALA A 116 11.82 6.33 -9.89
N PHE A 117 10.65 5.73 -9.69
CA PHE A 117 10.33 5.02 -8.45
C PHE A 117 11.26 3.84 -8.20
N PHE A 118 11.54 3.04 -9.22
CA PHE A 118 12.47 1.91 -9.08
C PHE A 118 13.90 2.34 -8.80
N ASP A 119 14.38 3.43 -9.41
CA ASP A 119 15.70 4.03 -9.12
C ASP A 119 15.76 4.50 -7.67
N ASP A 120 14.70 5.16 -7.20
CA ASP A 120 14.59 5.67 -5.84
C ASP A 120 14.56 4.54 -4.81
N LEU A 121 13.84 3.43 -5.08
CA LEU A 121 13.89 2.21 -4.24
C LEU A 121 15.32 1.65 -4.16
N GLY A 122 16.05 1.63 -5.29
CA GLY A 122 17.44 1.21 -5.35
C GLY A 122 18.35 2.11 -4.50
N THR A 123 18.19 3.43 -4.61
CA THR A 123 18.93 4.44 -3.83
C THR A 123 18.74 4.25 -2.33
N LEU A 124 17.51 3.96 -1.89
CA LEU A 124 17.18 3.67 -0.49
C LEU A 124 17.48 2.22 -0.08
N ARG A 125 18.00 1.38 -0.98
CA ARG A 125 18.25 -0.05 -0.75
C ARG A 125 17.01 -0.80 -0.25
N VAL A 126 15.83 -0.41 -0.73
CA VAL A 126 14.58 -1.14 -0.50
C VAL A 126 14.62 -2.42 -1.31
N LYS A 127 14.38 -3.55 -0.67
CA LYS A 127 14.32 -4.86 -1.34
C LYS A 127 13.15 -4.87 -2.33
N ARG A 128 13.40 -5.38 -3.53
CA ARG A 128 12.33 -5.52 -4.54
C ARG A 128 11.26 -6.46 -4.03
N ALA A 129 10.00 -6.10 -4.24
CA ALA A 129 8.89 -7.02 -4.04
C ALA A 129 8.96 -8.17 -5.08
N THR A 130 8.29 -9.28 -4.79
CA THR A 130 8.19 -10.42 -5.73
C THR A 130 7.46 -10.01 -7.01
N HIS A 131 6.41 -9.16 -6.85
CA HIS A 131 5.58 -8.67 -7.94
C HIS A 131 5.34 -7.18 -7.81
N PHE A 132 5.35 -6.48 -8.96
CA PHE A 132 4.96 -5.09 -9.10
C PHE A 132 3.87 -4.96 -10.17
N PRO A 133 2.63 -5.39 -9.86
CA PRO A 133 1.52 -5.29 -10.81
C PRO A 133 1.16 -3.84 -11.07
N ALA A 134 0.87 -3.51 -12.34
CA ALA A 134 0.30 -2.22 -12.73
C ALA A 134 -1.21 -2.37 -12.99
N ALA A 135 -2.00 -1.41 -12.56
CA ALA A 135 -3.46 -1.45 -12.67
C ALA A 135 -3.94 -1.61 -14.11
N THR A 136 -3.22 -0.99 -15.09
CA THR A 136 -3.56 -1.05 -16.52
C THR A 136 -3.20 -2.36 -17.22
N GLU A 137 -2.54 -3.31 -16.55
CA GLU A 137 -2.26 -4.60 -17.18
C GLU A 137 -3.57 -5.32 -17.55
N PRO A 138 -3.71 -5.84 -18.78
CA PRO A 138 -4.96 -6.43 -19.28
C PRO A 138 -5.55 -7.50 -18.35
N ARG A 139 -4.71 -8.31 -17.72
CA ARG A 139 -5.12 -9.36 -16.79
C ARG A 139 -5.79 -8.79 -15.52
N PHE A 140 -5.35 -7.62 -15.05
CA PHE A 140 -5.94 -7.00 -13.86
C PHE A 140 -7.19 -6.21 -14.20
N ILE A 141 -7.25 -5.55 -15.36
CA ILE A 141 -8.50 -4.97 -15.88
C ILE A 141 -9.57 -6.06 -16.00
N ALA A 142 -9.25 -7.21 -16.60
CA ALA A 142 -10.18 -8.34 -16.68
C ALA A 142 -10.60 -8.82 -15.29
N ARG A 143 -9.68 -8.94 -14.35
CA ARG A 143 -9.98 -9.35 -12.97
C ARG A 143 -10.88 -8.36 -12.23
N MET A 144 -10.67 -7.05 -12.42
CA MET A 144 -11.55 -6.01 -11.86
C MET A 144 -12.96 -6.15 -12.41
N ILE A 145 -13.11 -6.33 -13.72
CA ILE A 145 -14.42 -6.54 -14.37
C ILE A 145 -15.11 -7.81 -13.83
N GLU A 146 -14.38 -8.92 -13.66
CA GLU A 146 -14.91 -10.15 -13.05
C GLU A 146 -15.42 -9.89 -11.63
N MET A 147 -14.63 -9.21 -10.79
CA MET A 147 -15.04 -8.91 -9.42
C MET A 147 -16.28 -8.03 -9.37
N ILE A 148 -16.35 -7.00 -10.22
CA ILE A 148 -17.51 -6.12 -10.31
C ILE A 148 -18.74 -6.89 -10.78
N ALA A 149 -18.61 -7.81 -11.74
CA ALA A 149 -19.73 -8.66 -12.17
C ALA A 149 -20.30 -9.50 -11.02
N VAL A 150 -19.44 -10.08 -10.17
CA VAL A 150 -19.87 -10.81 -8.97
C VAL A 150 -20.59 -9.88 -7.98
N LEU A 151 -20.11 -8.65 -7.79
CA LEU A 151 -20.76 -7.69 -6.90
C LEU A 151 -22.14 -7.25 -7.42
N LEU A 152 -22.30 -7.11 -8.73
CA LEU A 152 -23.60 -6.83 -9.38
C LEU A 152 -24.56 -7.99 -9.24
N GLU A 153 -24.11 -9.22 -9.49
CA GLU A 153 -24.92 -10.44 -9.32
C GLU A 153 -25.43 -10.59 -7.88
N LYS A 154 -24.62 -10.20 -6.89
CA LYS A 154 -24.98 -10.19 -5.47
C LYS A 154 -25.80 -8.97 -5.04
N GLU A 155 -26.15 -8.07 -5.94
CA GLU A 155 -26.83 -6.79 -5.67
C GLU A 155 -26.09 -5.88 -4.69
N ILE A 156 -24.76 -6.10 -4.54
CA ILE A 156 -23.86 -5.27 -3.72
C ILE A 156 -23.36 -4.07 -4.53
N ALA A 157 -23.32 -4.18 -5.84
CA ALA A 157 -23.04 -3.08 -6.74
C ALA A 157 -24.27 -2.72 -7.58
N TYR A 158 -24.28 -1.53 -8.15
CA TYR A 158 -25.34 -1.07 -9.04
C TYR A 158 -24.80 -0.07 -10.07
N GLN A 159 -25.47 0.01 -11.22
CA GLN A 159 -25.19 1.05 -12.21
C GLN A 159 -26.05 2.29 -11.92
N ALA A 160 -25.41 3.45 -11.92
CA ALA A 160 -26.06 4.71 -11.68
C ALA A 160 -26.50 5.39 -13.01
N GLU A 161 -27.17 6.54 -12.93
CA GLU A 161 -27.65 7.31 -14.09
C GLU A 161 -26.50 7.81 -14.98
N ASP A 162 -25.33 8.10 -14.38
CA ASP A 162 -24.10 8.48 -15.07
C ASP A 162 -23.38 7.30 -15.74
N GLN A 163 -24.01 6.12 -15.75
CA GLN A 163 -23.49 4.86 -16.26
C GLN A 163 -22.30 4.28 -15.48
N SER A 164 -21.81 4.94 -14.45
CA SER A 164 -20.80 4.43 -13.57
C SER A 164 -21.35 3.37 -12.62
N LEU A 165 -20.47 2.48 -12.15
CA LEU A 165 -20.84 1.43 -11.20
C LEU A 165 -20.33 1.78 -9.81
N TYR A 166 -21.19 1.63 -8.83
CA TYR A 166 -20.91 1.95 -7.44
C TYR A 166 -21.11 0.74 -6.52
N PHE A 167 -20.26 0.65 -5.49
CA PHE A 167 -20.44 -0.28 -4.38
C PHE A 167 -21.50 0.29 -3.43
N ARG A 168 -22.50 -0.51 -3.07
CA ARG A 168 -23.58 -0.14 -2.17
C ARG A 168 -23.19 -0.38 -0.73
N LEU A 169 -22.77 0.65 0.00
CA LEU A 169 -22.30 0.52 1.39
C LEU A 169 -23.33 -0.11 2.33
N SER A 170 -24.61 0.15 2.12
CA SER A 170 -25.69 -0.42 2.94
C SER A 170 -25.77 -1.97 2.90
N LYS A 171 -25.11 -2.60 1.93
CA LYS A 171 -25.01 -4.06 1.80
C LYS A 171 -23.78 -4.65 2.51
N PHE A 172 -22.91 -3.82 3.08
CA PHE A 172 -21.73 -4.26 3.83
C PHE A 172 -21.68 -3.63 5.23
N PRO A 173 -22.40 -4.18 6.21
CA PRO A 173 -22.53 -3.62 7.56
C PRO A 173 -21.19 -3.51 8.33
N GLU A 174 -20.19 -4.27 7.89
CA GLU A 174 -18.85 -4.29 8.49
C GLU A 174 -17.97 -3.10 8.08
N TYR A 175 -18.43 -2.26 7.14
CA TYR A 175 -17.67 -1.08 6.67
C TYR A 175 -17.36 -0.14 7.82
N GLY A 176 -16.13 0.36 7.85
CA GLY A 176 -15.66 1.26 8.92
C GLY A 176 -15.01 0.56 10.12
N LYS A 177 -14.97 -0.78 10.17
CA LYS A 177 -14.36 -1.50 11.31
C LYS A 177 -12.85 -1.35 11.39
N LEU A 178 -12.12 -1.31 10.28
CA LEU A 178 -10.68 -1.08 10.27
C LEU A 178 -10.34 0.34 10.73
N ALA A 179 -11.09 1.32 10.25
CA ALA A 179 -10.94 2.73 10.61
C ALA A 179 -11.57 3.08 11.97
N HIS A 180 -12.28 2.13 12.59
CA HIS A 180 -13.02 2.30 13.84
C HIS A 180 -14.00 3.48 13.79
N LEU A 181 -14.74 3.56 12.67
CA LEU A 181 -15.76 4.57 12.47
C LEU A 181 -17.07 4.17 13.14
N ASN A 182 -17.75 5.13 13.74
CA ASN A 182 -19.14 4.96 14.14
C ASN A 182 -20.04 5.44 13.00
N LEU A 183 -20.53 4.52 12.18
CA LEU A 183 -21.35 4.83 11.00
C LEU A 183 -22.68 5.50 11.38
N ASP A 184 -23.21 5.25 12.58
CA ASP A 184 -24.45 5.84 13.06
C ASP A 184 -24.33 7.36 13.31
N GLU A 185 -23.11 7.84 13.56
CA GLU A 185 -22.80 9.26 13.75
C GLU A 185 -22.48 9.99 12.44
N LEU A 186 -22.28 9.24 11.36
CA LEU A 186 -21.88 9.79 10.08
C LEU A 186 -23.09 9.92 9.16
N ARG A 187 -23.26 11.10 8.56
CA ARG A 187 -24.35 11.34 7.61
C ARG A 187 -23.98 10.71 6.26
N PRO A 188 -24.79 9.78 5.72
CA PRO A 188 -24.57 9.25 4.38
C PRO A 188 -24.63 10.40 3.37
N SER A 189 -23.58 10.59 2.59
CA SER A 189 -23.50 11.65 1.57
C SER A 189 -24.05 11.23 0.19
N GLY A 190 -24.67 10.05 0.09
CA GLY A 190 -25.09 9.48 -1.17
C GLY A 190 -23.94 8.82 -1.92
N ARG A 191 -23.71 9.20 -3.18
CA ARG A 191 -22.57 8.69 -3.99
C ARG A 191 -21.36 9.58 -3.83
N VAL A 192 -20.17 8.97 -3.74
CA VAL A 192 -18.90 9.68 -3.75
C VAL A 192 -18.28 9.56 -5.14
N GLN A 193 -18.20 10.68 -5.85
CA GLN A 193 -17.65 10.74 -7.21
C GLN A 193 -16.13 10.76 -7.23
N SER A 194 -15.49 11.28 -6.17
CA SER A 194 -14.03 11.28 -6.02
C SER A 194 -13.55 10.02 -5.33
N ASP A 195 -12.44 9.46 -5.77
CA ASP A 195 -11.79 8.32 -5.09
C ASP A 195 -11.13 8.75 -3.78
N GLU A 196 -10.85 10.05 -3.61
CA GLU A 196 -10.35 10.65 -2.38
C GLU A 196 -11.48 11.43 -1.69
N TYR A 197 -11.99 10.93 -0.56
CA TYR A 197 -13.03 11.59 0.22
C TYR A 197 -12.75 11.52 1.71
N GLU A 198 -13.29 12.47 2.45
CA GLU A 198 -13.13 12.58 3.90
C GLU A 198 -14.16 11.70 4.64
N LYS A 199 -13.88 11.42 5.93
CA LYS A 199 -14.74 10.57 6.76
C LYS A 199 -16.16 11.14 6.93
N GLU A 200 -16.32 12.44 6.77
CA GLU A 200 -17.59 13.14 6.85
C GLU A 200 -18.49 12.91 5.63
N ASN A 201 -17.92 12.44 4.52
CA ASN A 201 -18.59 12.22 3.24
C ASN A 201 -18.66 10.73 2.87
N ILE A 202 -19.07 9.88 3.81
CA ILE A 202 -19.23 8.45 3.54
C ILE A 202 -20.42 8.23 2.62
N GLY A 203 -20.15 7.54 1.52
CA GLY A 203 -21.18 7.21 0.51
C GLY A 203 -20.75 6.03 -0.35
N ASP A 204 -21.63 5.59 -1.23
CA ASP A 204 -21.35 4.55 -2.20
C ASP A 204 -20.18 4.97 -3.10
N PHE A 205 -19.12 4.19 -3.17
CA PHE A 205 -17.90 4.53 -3.89
C PHE A 205 -17.81 3.85 -5.26
N ALA A 206 -17.10 4.49 -6.19
CA ALA A 206 -17.00 4.03 -7.57
C ALA A 206 -16.17 2.73 -7.69
N LEU A 207 -16.71 1.76 -8.43
CA LEU A 207 -16.04 0.53 -8.84
C LEU A 207 -15.55 0.62 -10.29
N TRP A 208 -16.38 1.22 -11.16
CA TRP A 208 -16.08 1.46 -12.56
C TRP A 208 -16.64 2.84 -12.94
N LYS A 209 -15.78 3.73 -13.39
CA LYS A 209 -16.16 5.06 -13.85
C LYS A 209 -16.45 4.99 -15.33
N ALA A 210 -17.68 5.34 -15.73
CA ALA A 210 -18.03 5.46 -17.14
C ALA A 210 -17.13 6.50 -17.82
N TRP A 211 -16.76 6.21 -19.05
CA TRP A 211 -15.92 7.12 -19.83
C TRP A 211 -16.62 8.45 -20.09
N ASP A 212 -15.89 9.52 -19.97
CA ASP A 212 -16.28 10.86 -20.40
C ASP A 212 -15.17 11.54 -21.23
N GLU A 213 -15.45 12.72 -21.76
CA GLU A 213 -14.49 13.47 -22.59
C GLU A 213 -13.22 13.88 -21.82
N ALA A 214 -13.28 13.98 -20.49
CA ALA A 214 -12.13 14.31 -19.65
C ALA A 214 -11.12 13.15 -19.58
N ASP A 215 -11.53 11.92 -19.82
CA ASP A 215 -10.66 10.74 -19.87
C ASP A 215 -9.89 10.63 -21.21
N GLY A 216 -10.34 11.29 -22.28
CA GLY A 216 -9.70 11.24 -23.61
C GLY A 216 -9.70 9.84 -24.20
N ASP A 217 -8.53 9.30 -24.49
CA ASP A 217 -8.33 7.95 -25.03
C ASP A 217 -8.18 6.87 -23.95
N VAL A 218 -8.18 7.25 -22.67
CA VAL A 218 -8.01 6.34 -21.53
C VAL A 218 -9.33 5.67 -21.19
N LYS A 219 -9.55 4.49 -21.73
CA LYS A 219 -10.73 3.66 -21.47
C LYS A 219 -10.49 2.20 -21.81
N TRP A 220 -11.26 1.34 -21.19
CA TRP A 220 -11.34 -0.08 -21.47
C TRP A 220 -12.79 -0.47 -21.74
N ASP A 221 -12.99 -1.45 -22.60
CA ASP A 221 -14.29 -2.02 -22.82
C ASP A 221 -14.73 -2.87 -21.62
N SER A 222 -15.99 -2.76 -21.26
CA SER A 222 -16.62 -3.58 -20.23
C SER A 222 -18.04 -3.98 -20.64
N PRO A 223 -18.66 -4.97 -19.98
CA PRO A 223 -20.07 -5.32 -20.24
C PRO A 223 -21.06 -4.16 -20.01
N TRP A 224 -20.63 -3.12 -19.30
CA TRP A 224 -21.46 -1.97 -18.91
C TRP A 224 -21.16 -0.71 -19.73
N GLY A 225 -20.30 -0.83 -20.71
CA GLY A 225 -19.83 0.27 -21.55
C GLY A 225 -18.35 0.62 -21.30
N PRO A 226 -17.79 1.51 -22.15
CA PRO A 226 -16.42 1.96 -22.02
C PRO A 226 -16.23 2.76 -20.72
N GLY A 227 -15.10 2.58 -20.08
CA GLY A 227 -14.78 3.26 -18.82
C GLY A 227 -13.43 2.86 -18.25
N ARG A 228 -13.25 3.09 -16.98
CA ARG A 228 -12.03 2.76 -16.24
C ARG A 228 -12.31 2.33 -14.80
N PRO A 229 -11.41 1.57 -14.17
CA PRO A 229 -11.61 1.18 -12.77
C PRO A 229 -11.65 2.38 -11.84
N GLY A 230 -12.42 2.26 -10.75
CA GLY A 230 -12.26 3.08 -9.56
C GLY A 230 -10.96 2.72 -8.84
N TRP A 231 -10.44 3.61 -8.04
CA TRP A 231 -9.14 3.42 -7.38
C TRP A 231 -9.10 2.20 -6.43
N HIS A 232 -10.19 1.96 -5.70
CA HIS A 232 -10.18 0.95 -4.64
C HIS A 232 -10.21 -0.49 -5.17
N ILE A 233 -10.83 -0.74 -6.33
CA ILE A 233 -10.94 -2.10 -6.89
C ILE A 233 -9.59 -2.63 -7.41
N GLU A 234 -8.66 -1.74 -7.75
CA GLU A 234 -7.35 -2.11 -8.28
C GLU A 234 -6.58 -3.02 -7.32
N CYS A 235 -6.40 -2.58 -6.06
CA CYS A 235 -5.67 -3.35 -5.05
C CYS A 235 -6.39 -4.64 -4.71
N SER A 236 -7.71 -4.63 -4.57
CA SER A 236 -8.51 -5.85 -4.34
C SER A 236 -8.31 -6.89 -5.44
N ALA A 237 -8.32 -6.46 -6.71
CA ALA A 237 -8.14 -7.34 -7.85
C ALA A 237 -6.71 -7.89 -7.94
N MET A 238 -5.70 -7.02 -7.81
CA MET A 238 -4.29 -7.42 -7.87
C MET A 238 -3.90 -8.32 -6.71
N ALA A 239 -4.33 -8.00 -5.48
CA ALA A 239 -4.04 -8.81 -4.29
C ALA A 239 -4.68 -10.21 -4.40
N THR A 240 -5.97 -10.28 -4.72
CA THR A 240 -6.66 -11.58 -4.83
C THR A 240 -6.18 -12.42 -6.00
N ALA A 241 -5.76 -11.79 -7.11
CA ALA A 241 -5.23 -12.52 -8.27
C ALA A 241 -3.84 -13.11 -8.03
N LEU A 242 -2.97 -12.40 -7.29
CA LEU A 242 -1.58 -12.82 -7.09
C LEU A 242 -1.39 -13.63 -5.80
N LEU A 243 -2.04 -13.23 -4.71
CA LEU A 243 -1.86 -13.85 -3.40
C LEU A 243 -3.04 -14.74 -2.97
N GLY A 244 -4.15 -14.69 -3.71
CA GLY A 244 -5.37 -15.43 -3.39
C GLY A 244 -6.33 -14.67 -2.47
N PRO A 245 -7.45 -15.28 -2.09
CA PRO A 245 -8.57 -14.60 -1.42
C PRO A 245 -8.28 -14.19 0.03
N GLU A 246 -7.25 -14.75 0.64
CA GLU A 246 -6.82 -14.48 2.01
C GLU A 246 -5.32 -14.20 2.02
N ILE A 247 -4.92 -13.11 2.66
CA ILE A 247 -3.51 -12.71 2.77
C ILE A 247 -3.12 -12.53 4.24
N ASP A 248 -1.82 -12.74 4.53
CA ASP A 248 -1.33 -12.65 5.90
C ASP A 248 -1.28 -11.21 6.38
N ILE A 249 -0.58 -10.36 5.65
CA ILE A 249 -0.31 -8.97 6.05
C ILE A 249 -0.63 -8.03 4.90
N HIS A 250 -1.33 -6.94 5.20
CA HIS A 250 -1.50 -5.81 4.30
C HIS A 250 -0.96 -4.53 4.96
N CYS A 251 -0.12 -3.80 4.24
CA CYS A 251 0.51 -2.57 4.72
C CYS A 251 0.16 -1.35 3.86
N GLY A 252 0.24 -0.17 4.47
CA GLY A 252 0.14 1.13 3.82
C GLY A 252 0.42 2.27 4.78
N GLY A 253 0.20 3.50 4.35
CA GLY A 253 0.15 4.67 5.24
C GLY A 253 -1.14 4.68 6.05
N VAL A 254 -1.17 5.42 7.16
CA VAL A 254 -2.40 5.59 7.94
C VAL A 254 -3.51 6.31 7.16
N ASP A 255 -3.17 7.05 6.13
CA ASP A 255 -4.09 7.67 5.17
C ASP A 255 -4.81 6.65 4.28
N ASN A 256 -4.21 5.47 4.07
CA ASN A 256 -4.86 4.37 3.34
C ASN A 256 -5.93 3.66 4.17
N ILE A 257 -5.93 3.76 5.51
CA ILE A 257 -6.92 3.07 6.36
C ILE A 257 -8.33 3.40 5.87
N PHE A 258 -8.60 4.69 5.67
CA PHE A 258 -9.86 5.19 5.13
C PHE A 258 -9.61 6.24 4.04
N PRO A 259 -10.30 6.13 2.91
CA PRO A 259 -11.33 5.13 2.58
C PRO A 259 -10.78 3.84 1.95
N HIS A 260 -9.52 3.82 1.50
CA HIS A 260 -8.98 2.84 0.57
C HIS A 260 -9.04 1.40 1.09
N HIS A 261 -8.41 1.11 2.24
CA HIS A 261 -8.36 -0.25 2.79
C HIS A 261 -9.73 -0.74 3.30
N GLU A 262 -10.59 0.17 3.79
CA GLU A 262 -11.99 -0.18 4.09
C GLU A 262 -12.75 -0.63 2.84
N ALA A 263 -12.57 0.08 1.73
CA ALA A 263 -13.18 -0.30 0.47
C ALA A 263 -12.60 -1.62 -0.07
N GLU A 264 -11.30 -1.88 0.10
CA GLU A 264 -10.69 -3.15 -0.28
C GLU A 264 -11.28 -4.33 0.51
N ILE A 265 -11.47 -4.17 1.83
CA ILE A 265 -12.15 -5.18 2.66
C ILE A 265 -13.55 -5.45 2.11
N ALA A 266 -14.33 -4.38 1.93
CA ALA A 266 -15.71 -4.49 1.46
C ALA A 266 -15.80 -5.22 0.11
N GLN A 267 -14.96 -4.86 -0.84
CA GLN A 267 -14.91 -5.48 -2.18
C GLN A 267 -14.47 -6.95 -2.11
N SER A 268 -13.33 -7.20 -1.48
CA SER A 268 -12.71 -8.53 -1.46
C SER A 268 -13.54 -9.54 -0.68
N GLU A 269 -14.03 -9.17 0.50
CA GLU A 269 -14.84 -10.07 1.33
C GLU A 269 -16.22 -10.31 0.73
N SER A 270 -16.83 -9.31 0.11
CA SER A 270 -18.10 -9.47 -0.62
C SER A 270 -17.96 -10.41 -1.83
N VAL A 271 -16.86 -10.34 -2.56
CA VAL A 271 -16.61 -11.22 -3.71
C VAL A 271 -16.30 -12.65 -3.26
N THR A 272 -15.40 -12.82 -2.30
CA THR A 272 -14.82 -14.12 -1.96
C THR A 272 -15.56 -14.86 -0.85
N GLY A 273 -16.30 -14.15 -0.01
CA GLY A 273 -16.93 -14.71 1.20
C GLY A 273 -15.93 -15.09 2.30
N LYS A 274 -14.68 -14.61 2.19
CA LYS A 274 -13.60 -14.93 3.13
C LYS A 274 -13.04 -13.67 3.74
N LYS A 275 -12.43 -13.77 4.93
CA LYS A 275 -11.68 -12.67 5.54
C LYS A 275 -10.48 -12.31 4.66
N PHE A 276 -10.41 -11.09 4.18
CA PHE A 276 -9.41 -10.67 3.20
C PHE A 276 -8.00 -10.65 3.79
N VAL A 277 -7.81 -9.99 4.94
CA VAL A 277 -6.48 -9.80 5.54
C VAL A 277 -6.49 -10.19 7.02
N ARG A 278 -5.44 -10.91 7.44
CA ARG A 278 -5.29 -11.31 8.83
C ARG A 278 -4.70 -10.20 9.69
N TYR A 279 -3.64 -9.55 9.23
CA TYR A 279 -2.94 -8.49 9.97
C TYR A 279 -2.84 -7.21 9.13
N TRP A 280 -3.41 -6.13 9.62
CA TRP A 280 -3.31 -4.81 9.03
C TRP A 280 -2.24 -3.99 9.72
N MET A 281 -1.27 -3.47 8.98
CA MET A 281 -0.16 -2.70 9.55
C MET A 281 0.01 -1.36 8.82
N HIS A 282 -0.05 -0.26 9.56
CA HIS A 282 -0.04 1.08 8.98
C HIS A 282 1.11 1.92 9.52
N CYS A 283 1.79 2.60 8.62
CA CYS A 283 2.86 3.54 8.92
C CYS A 283 2.29 4.94 9.15
N ALA A 284 2.63 5.56 10.27
CA ALA A 284 2.17 6.90 10.60
C ALA A 284 2.78 7.98 9.70
N HIS A 285 2.15 9.15 9.65
CA HIS A 285 2.57 10.27 8.81
C HIS A 285 4.01 10.74 9.08
N LEU A 286 4.60 11.35 8.05
CA LEU A 286 5.83 12.13 8.14
C LEU A 286 5.49 13.61 8.11
N MET A 287 6.04 14.35 9.08
CA MET A 287 6.07 15.81 9.13
C MET A 287 7.48 16.31 8.73
N VAL A 288 7.58 17.51 8.24
CA VAL A 288 8.85 18.16 7.92
C VAL A 288 8.97 19.43 8.75
N GLU A 289 10.03 19.53 9.55
CA GLU A 289 10.29 20.66 10.45
C GLU A 289 9.04 21.02 11.31
N GLY A 290 8.39 19.99 11.85
CA GLY A 290 7.22 20.13 12.73
C GLY A 290 5.89 20.44 12.03
N GLN A 291 5.86 20.49 10.70
CA GLN A 291 4.68 20.85 9.93
C GLN A 291 4.26 19.72 8.98
N LYS A 292 2.96 19.65 8.65
CA LYS A 292 2.48 18.77 7.57
C LYS A 292 3.19 19.15 6.27
N MET A 293 3.68 18.14 5.54
CA MET A 293 4.35 18.35 4.25
C MET A 293 3.35 18.84 3.20
N ALA A 294 3.63 19.98 2.59
CA ALA A 294 2.80 20.57 1.55
C ALA A 294 3.67 21.36 0.55
N LYS A 295 3.34 21.30 -0.75
CA LYS A 295 4.05 22.06 -1.78
C LYS A 295 3.96 23.57 -1.53
N SER A 296 2.80 24.06 -1.10
CA SER A 296 2.56 25.47 -0.76
C SER A 296 3.38 25.98 0.42
N ALA A 297 3.81 25.09 1.32
CA ALA A 297 4.63 25.43 2.48
C ALA A 297 6.14 25.38 2.18
N GLY A 298 6.56 24.99 0.96
CA GLY A 298 7.97 24.86 0.60
C GLY A 298 8.73 23.76 1.35
N ASN A 299 8.05 22.89 2.07
CA ASN A 299 8.61 21.79 2.86
C ASN A 299 8.33 20.42 2.25
N PHE A 300 7.99 20.37 0.97
CA PHE A 300 7.76 19.15 0.21
C PHE A 300 9.07 18.69 -0.43
N TYR A 301 9.54 17.50 -0.05
CA TYR A 301 10.78 16.94 -0.58
C TYR A 301 10.53 15.58 -1.22
N THR A 302 11.01 15.42 -2.45
CA THR A 302 11.24 14.11 -3.07
C THR A 302 12.57 13.55 -2.56
N LEU A 303 12.82 12.26 -2.80
CA LEU A 303 14.15 11.69 -2.53
C LEU A 303 15.24 12.42 -3.34
N ARG A 304 14.94 12.75 -4.59
CA ARG A 304 15.88 13.42 -5.54
C ARG A 304 16.30 14.78 -5.03
N ASP A 305 15.37 15.57 -4.49
CA ASP A 305 15.70 16.87 -3.87
C ASP A 305 16.72 16.75 -2.73
N LEU A 306 16.62 15.68 -1.94
CA LEU A 306 17.57 15.43 -0.84
C LEU A 306 18.94 14.96 -1.36
N ILE A 307 18.96 14.12 -2.39
CA ILE A 307 20.20 13.69 -3.05
C ILE A 307 20.91 14.87 -3.69
N GLU A 308 20.20 15.77 -4.38
CA GLU A 308 20.75 17.00 -4.96
C GLU A 308 21.33 17.95 -3.89
N LYS A 309 20.79 17.93 -2.67
CA LYS A 309 21.33 18.64 -1.50
C LYS A 309 22.56 17.97 -0.88
N GLY A 310 23.02 16.85 -1.44
CA GLY A 310 24.24 16.15 -1.02
C GLY A 310 24.03 15.04 0.00
N TRP A 311 22.78 14.70 0.34
CA TRP A 311 22.50 13.57 1.23
C TRP A 311 22.56 12.24 0.50
N THR A 312 23.05 11.21 1.16
CA THR A 312 23.07 9.85 0.60
C THR A 312 21.78 9.10 0.89
N GLY A 313 21.42 8.15 0.03
CA GLY A 313 20.25 7.28 0.27
C GLY A 313 20.34 6.51 1.59
N ARG A 314 21.55 6.18 2.06
CA ARG A 314 21.77 5.48 3.34
C ARG A 314 21.42 6.38 4.54
N GLU A 315 21.82 7.65 4.51
CA GLU A 315 21.50 8.63 5.54
C GLU A 315 19.99 8.91 5.59
N ILE A 316 19.38 9.11 4.42
CA ILE A 316 17.94 9.33 4.30
C ILE A 316 17.16 8.11 4.82
N ARG A 317 17.53 6.90 4.39
CA ARG A 317 16.92 5.65 4.90
C ARG A 317 17.04 5.55 6.42
N TYR A 318 18.20 5.84 6.99
CA TYR A 318 18.40 5.81 8.44
C TYR A 318 17.47 6.79 9.15
N ALA A 319 17.38 8.04 8.66
CA ALA A 319 16.48 9.04 9.23
C ALA A 319 15.01 8.61 9.20
N LEU A 320 14.57 7.91 8.16
CA LEU A 320 13.18 7.46 8.01
C LEU A 320 12.77 6.35 9.00
N ILE A 321 13.73 5.63 9.59
CA ILE A 321 13.47 4.52 10.53
C ILE A 321 13.84 4.81 11.99
N THR A 322 14.23 6.04 12.31
CA THR A 322 14.64 6.43 13.67
C THR A 322 13.50 6.40 14.69
N VAL A 323 12.27 6.42 14.23
CA VAL A 323 11.06 6.43 15.06
C VAL A 323 10.21 5.20 14.73
N ASN A 324 9.58 4.61 15.75
CA ASN A 324 8.63 3.52 15.54
C ASN A 324 7.61 3.87 14.45
N TYR A 325 7.36 2.93 13.54
CA TYR A 325 6.51 3.17 12.36
C TYR A 325 5.08 3.65 12.70
N ARG A 326 4.56 3.32 13.88
CA ARG A 326 3.23 3.74 14.35
C ARG A 326 3.19 5.17 14.90
N LEU A 327 4.34 5.80 15.12
CA LEU A 327 4.42 7.17 15.62
C LEU A 327 4.73 8.14 14.49
N PRO A 328 4.18 9.35 14.47
CA PRO A 328 4.56 10.37 13.51
C PRO A 328 6.07 10.64 13.55
N LEU A 329 6.70 10.73 12.38
CA LEU A 329 8.11 11.10 12.25
C LEU A 329 8.19 12.59 11.93
N ASN A 330 8.90 13.36 12.74
CA ASN A 330 9.30 14.70 12.37
C ASN A 330 10.66 14.64 11.67
N PHE A 331 10.63 14.72 10.34
CA PHE A 331 11.82 14.74 9.51
C PHE A 331 12.44 16.13 9.56
N THR A 332 13.72 16.23 9.96
CA THR A 332 14.46 17.48 10.07
C THR A 332 15.84 17.35 9.46
N PHE A 333 16.45 18.45 9.02
CA PHE A 333 17.83 18.43 8.55
C PHE A 333 18.82 18.17 9.69
N ASP A 334 18.50 18.55 10.93
CA ASP A 334 19.28 18.15 12.11
C ASP A 334 19.25 16.63 12.32
N GLY A 335 18.09 16.02 12.13
CA GLY A 335 17.93 14.56 12.14
C GLY A 335 18.77 13.86 11.06
N LEU A 336 18.84 14.43 9.85
CA LEU A 336 19.73 13.94 8.79
C LEU A 336 21.21 14.07 9.15
N ARG A 337 21.65 15.18 9.76
CA ARG A 337 23.02 15.36 10.26
C ARG A 337 23.35 14.33 11.35
N ALA A 338 22.40 14.08 12.25
CA ALA A 338 22.55 13.03 13.25
C ALA A 338 22.67 11.62 12.63
N ALA A 339 21.85 11.32 11.60
CA ALA A 339 21.94 10.08 10.85
C ALA A 339 23.32 9.93 10.15
N GLN A 340 23.82 10.98 9.54
CA GLN A 340 25.15 11.03 8.91
C GLN A 340 26.24 10.70 9.93
N SER A 341 26.21 11.36 11.10
CA SER A 341 27.18 11.13 12.16
C SER A 341 27.14 9.69 12.68
N ALA A 342 25.93 9.14 12.85
CA ALA A 342 25.75 7.75 13.31
C ALA A 342 26.24 6.71 12.29
N LEU A 343 26.25 7.02 11.00
CA LEU A 343 26.68 6.12 9.94
C LEU A 343 28.15 6.26 9.57
N GLY A 344 28.80 7.38 9.97
CA GLY A 344 30.22 7.66 9.75
C GLY A 344 31.12 7.21 10.90
N SER A 345 30.52 6.86 12.03
CA SER A 345 31.16 6.21 13.17
C SER A 345 31.09 4.69 13.04
#